data_b936268e202d4deb5a6509ac1bf4826c
#
_entry.id   b936268e202d4deb5a6509ac1bf4826c
#
_cell.length_a   1.000
_cell.length_b   1.000
_cell.length_c   1.000
_cell.angle_alpha   90.00
_cell.angle_beta   90.00
_cell.angle_gamma   90.00
#
_symmetry.space_group_name_H-M   'P 1'
#
loop_
_entity.id
_entity.type
_entity.pdbx_description
1 polymer ?
#
loop_
_entity_poly.entity_id
_entity_poly.type
_entity_poly.pdbx_seq_one_letter_code
_entity_poly.pdbx_strand_id
1 'polypeptide(L)'
;MKLVHTLLLMLTQDRMQQDLQLATKCLKSLENSTYKTVVIYNQGDMSNDLLEAFVAPFRLECHIIGECINVGTAAGRQKCFEYIWERMPDTAYISELHLDMLFPPHWEETLVKYLKSNDEPLISCGIVDKEGLMPFLNKEVILPDGLEQNMDFLDNLRTDSIVPGFTNPCVHVSEILKEAGGYNTAFLKGFQCFEDDSMLLGYYYYYGTKSGWYPKINFNSVVYHAVAGQRLALKDNVMINYNGLVKQYGIMGLKALSTLHSSPWHKRFFSDRYQDSIRETKIL
;
A
#
# COMPACT_ATOMS: atom_id res chain seq x y z
N MET A 1 19.55 7.54 -7.79
CA MET A 1 18.66 6.43 -7.34
C MET A 1 17.25 6.80 -7.75
N LYS A 2 16.50 5.89 -8.37
CA LYS A 2 15.16 6.13 -8.89
C LYS A 2 14.12 5.48 -7.98
N LEU A 3 13.05 6.20 -7.65
CA LEU A 3 11.83 5.65 -7.07
C LEU A 3 10.74 5.73 -8.13
N VAL A 4 9.94 4.68 -8.25
CA VAL A 4 8.75 4.61 -9.11
C VAL A 4 7.53 4.38 -8.25
N HIS A 5 6.50 5.17 -8.46
CA HIS A 5 5.21 5.01 -7.79
C HIS A 5 4.34 3.99 -8.52
N THR A 6 3.58 3.20 -7.79
CA THR A 6 2.54 2.32 -8.35
C THR A 6 1.16 2.78 -7.88
N LEU A 7 0.21 2.83 -8.80
CA LEU A 7 -1.17 3.22 -8.51
C LEU A 7 -2.15 2.28 -9.21
N LEU A 8 -3.10 1.73 -8.46
CA LEU A 8 -4.23 1.01 -9.04
C LEU A 8 -5.35 1.98 -9.33
N LEU A 9 -5.80 2.03 -10.58
CA LEU A 9 -6.87 2.92 -10.98
C LEU A 9 -8.10 2.09 -11.39
N MET A 10 -9.18 2.24 -10.63
CA MET A 10 -10.45 1.60 -10.89
C MET A 10 -11.53 2.67 -10.96
N LEU A 11 -11.74 3.22 -12.17
CA LEU A 11 -12.79 4.19 -12.45
C LEU A 11 -14.01 3.41 -12.94
N THR A 12 -15.08 3.36 -12.13
CA THR A 12 -16.29 2.59 -12.44
C THR A 12 -17.41 3.48 -12.97
N GLN A 13 -18.25 2.98 -13.89
CA GLN A 13 -19.30 3.78 -14.53
C GLN A 13 -20.27 4.42 -13.54
N ASP A 14 -20.65 3.68 -12.51
CA ASP A 14 -21.59 4.13 -11.47
C ASP A 14 -21.01 5.22 -10.56
N ARG A 15 -19.67 5.34 -10.48
CA ARG A 15 -18.95 6.30 -9.65
C ARG A 15 -17.96 7.18 -10.43
N MET A 16 -17.98 7.14 -11.73
CA MET A 16 -16.98 7.76 -12.61
C MET A 16 -16.62 9.20 -12.20
N GLN A 17 -17.60 10.03 -11.93
CA GLN A 17 -17.35 11.43 -11.56
C GLN A 17 -16.62 11.54 -10.22
N GLN A 18 -17.00 10.75 -9.23
CA GLN A 18 -16.36 10.75 -7.88
C GLN A 18 -14.94 10.20 -7.96
N ASP A 19 -14.76 9.10 -8.68
CA ASP A 19 -13.47 8.44 -8.83
C ASP A 19 -12.49 9.32 -9.62
N LEU A 20 -12.94 10.04 -10.67
CA LEU A 20 -12.15 11.04 -11.39
C LEU A 20 -11.74 12.22 -10.49
N GLN A 21 -12.61 12.66 -9.58
CA GLN A 21 -12.26 13.71 -8.61
C GLN A 21 -11.18 13.23 -7.64
N LEU A 22 -11.28 12.01 -7.13
CA LEU A 22 -10.25 11.42 -6.28
C LEU A 22 -8.93 11.28 -7.03
N ALA A 23 -8.96 10.73 -8.26
CA ALA A 23 -7.80 10.58 -9.12
C ALA A 23 -7.12 11.93 -9.40
N THR A 24 -7.92 12.96 -9.73
CA THR A 24 -7.42 14.30 -9.99
C THR A 24 -6.68 14.87 -8.77
N LYS A 25 -7.27 14.76 -7.58
CA LYS A 25 -6.65 15.26 -6.33
C LYS A 25 -5.37 14.50 -5.99
N CYS A 26 -5.40 13.18 -6.09
CA CYS A 26 -4.25 12.30 -5.86
C CYS A 26 -3.09 12.65 -6.81
N LEU A 27 -3.33 12.62 -8.14
CA LEU A 27 -2.31 12.89 -9.15
C LEU A 27 -1.78 14.34 -9.05
N LYS A 28 -2.67 15.30 -8.79
CA LYS A 28 -2.28 16.69 -8.60
C LYS A 28 -1.36 16.88 -7.39
N SER A 29 -1.63 16.20 -6.29
CA SER A 29 -0.75 16.24 -5.10
C SER A 29 0.61 15.59 -5.37
N LEU A 30 0.67 14.52 -6.17
CA LEU A 30 1.92 13.86 -6.58
C LEU A 30 2.81 14.73 -7.47
N GLU A 31 2.28 15.75 -8.15
CA GLU A 31 3.11 16.68 -8.92
C GLU A 31 4.19 17.39 -8.10
N ASN A 32 4.07 17.41 -6.79
CA ASN A 32 5.04 18.00 -5.87
C ASN A 32 6.01 16.99 -5.27
N SER A 33 5.89 15.72 -5.62
CA SER A 33 6.86 14.67 -5.25
C SER A 33 8.21 14.92 -5.94
N THR A 34 9.29 14.45 -5.36
CA THR A 34 10.63 14.49 -5.97
C THR A 34 10.71 13.53 -7.15
N TYR A 35 10.09 12.36 -7.02
CA TYR A 35 10.02 11.35 -8.07
C TYR A 35 8.68 11.47 -8.82
N LYS A 36 8.73 11.47 -10.14
CA LYS A 36 7.57 11.81 -11.00
C LYS A 36 7.04 10.63 -11.82
N THR A 37 7.73 9.50 -11.79
CA THR A 37 7.36 8.33 -12.58
C THR A 37 6.29 7.54 -11.84
N VAL A 38 5.15 7.29 -12.49
CA VAL A 38 4.01 6.54 -11.94
C VAL A 38 3.63 5.43 -12.90
N VAL A 39 3.62 4.19 -12.45
CA VAL A 39 3.02 3.06 -13.19
C VAL A 39 1.60 2.89 -12.70
N ILE A 40 0.65 3.07 -13.60
CA ILE A 40 -0.78 3.00 -13.32
C ILE A 40 -1.34 1.71 -13.92
N TYR A 41 -1.87 0.83 -13.07
CA TYR A 41 -2.63 -0.33 -13.54
C TYR A 41 -4.10 0.05 -13.69
N ASN A 42 -4.56 0.07 -14.94
CA ASN A 42 -5.96 0.35 -15.26
C ASN A 42 -6.80 -0.92 -15.12
N GLN A 43 -7.68 -0.93 -14.14
CA GLN A 43 -8.63 -2.03 -13.91
C GLN A 43 -10.09 -1.54 -13.84
N GLY A 44 -10.35 -0.33 -14.37
CA GLY A 44 -11.68 0.29 -14.41
C GLY A 44 -12.32 0.28 -15.81
N ASP A 45 -13.44 0.95 -15.93
CA ASP A 45 -14.25 0.99 -17.16
C ASP A 45 -13.76 2.03 -18.20
N MET A 46 -12.79 2.88 -17.83
CA MET A 46 -12.19 3.85 -18.75
C MET A 46 -11.14 3.17 -19.63
N SER A 47 -11.19 3.35 -20.94
CA SER A 47 -10.16 2.81 -21.85
C SER A 47 -8.77 3.43 -21.58
N ASN A 48 -7.72 2.73 -21.97
CA ASN A 48 -6.35 3.24 -21.79
C ASN A 48 -6.12 4.55 -22.53
N ASP A 49 -6.65 4.72 -23.76
CA ASP A 49 -6.54 5.96 -24.53
C ASP A 49 -7.19 7.16 -23.81
N LEU A 50 -8.36 6.95 -23.21
CA LEU A 50 -9.03 7.97 -22.41
C LEU A 50 -8.28 8.27 -21.11
N LEU A 51 -7.69 7.25 -20.52
CA LEU A 51 -6.88 7.40 -19.30
C LEU A 51 -5.56 8.13 -19.61
N GLU A 52 -4.92 7.85 -20.75
CA GLU A 52 -3.75 8.60 -21.24
C GLU A 52 -4.09 10.08 -21.42
N ALA A 53 -5.21 10.38 -22.07
CA ALA A 53 -5.69 11.76 -22.21
C ALA A 53 -6.01 12.43 -20.86
N PHE A 54 -6.55 11.68 -19.90
CA PHE A 54 -6.85 12.17 -18.56
C PHE A 54 -5.57 12.51 -17.77
N VAL A 55 -4.53 11.68 -17.85
CA VAL A 55 -3.30 11.90 -17.09
C VAL A 55 -2.33 12.87 -17.76
N ALA A 56 -2.45 13.11 -19.08
CA ALA A 56 -1.56 13.97 -19.86
C ALA A 56 -1.36 15.40 -19.31
N PRO A 57 -2.37 16.06 -18.69
CA PRO A 57 -2.19 17.40 -18.12
C PRO A 57 -1.34 17.45 -16.86
N PHE A 58 -1.12 16.32 -16.17
CA PHE A 58 -0.33 16.29 -14.94
C PHE A 58 1.17 16.27 -15.26
N ARG A 59 1.97 16.95 -14.45
CA ARG A 59 3.44 16.97 -14.57
C ARG A 59 4.07 15.71 -14.00
N LEU A 60 3.57 14.56 -14.47
CA LEU A 60 4.00 13.22 -14.08
C LEU A 60 4.38 12.41 -15.32
N GLU A 61 5.33 11.52 -15.20
CA GLU A 61 5.66 10.51 -16.20
C GLU A 61 4.80 9.26 -15.92
N CYS A 62 3.63 9.17 -16.56
CA CYS A 62 2.68 8.08 -16.35
C CYS A 62 2.87 6.96 -17.37
N HIS A 63 2.99 5.72 -16.89
CA HIS A 63 2.98 4.50 -17.69
C HIS A 63 1.69 3.74 -17.39
N ILE A 64 0.80 3.67 -18.35
CA ILE A 64 -0.49 2.99 -18.19
C ILE A 64 -0.35 1.55 -18.68
N ILE A 65 -0.73 0.62 -17.82
CA ILE A 65 -0.79 -0.80 -18.10
C ILE A 65 -2.14 -1.37 -17.67
N GLY A 66 -2.44 -2.59 -18.06
CA GLY A 66 -3.71 -3.26 -17.74
C GLY A 66 -4.71 -3.21 -18.88
N GLU A 67 -5.78 -3.96 -18.77
CA GLU A 67 -6.75 -4.22 -19.84
C GLU A 67 -8.18 -3.80 -19.44
N CYS A 68 -8.33 -2.81 -18.59
CA CYS A 68 -9.63 -2.33 -18.10
C CYS A 68 -10.45 -3.44 -17.41
N ILE A 69 -9.76 -4.39 -16.76
CA ILE A 69 -10.36 -5.51 -16.05
C ILE A 69 -9.90 -5.48 -14.59
N ASN A 70 -10.85 -5.56 -13.67
CA ASN A 70 -10.54 -5.68 -12.24
C ASN A 70 -9.98 -7.07 -11.94
N VAL A 71 -8.68 -7.13 -11.72
CA VAL A 71 -7.95 -8.36 -11.34
C VAL A 71 -7.69 -8.46 -9.84
N GLY A 72 -8.15 -7.48 -9.07
CA GLY A 72 -7.90 -7.35 -7.64
C GLY A 72 -6.59 -6.63 -7.30
N THR A 73 -6.49 -6.20 -6.04
CA THR A 73 -5.38 -5.37 -5.55
C THR A 73 -4.03 -6.08 -5.69
N ALA A 74 -3.93 -7.31 -5.21
CA ALA A 74 -2.67 -8.07 -5.24
C ALA A 74 -2.18 -8.28 -6.69
N ALA A 75 -3.07 -8.71 -7.60
CA ALA A 75 -2.69 -8.99 -8.97
C ALA A 75 -2.34 -7.70 -9.74
N GLY A 76 -3.11 -6.63 -9.58
CA GLY A 76 -2.82 -5.35 -10.22
C GLY A 76 -1.48 -4.77 -9.76
N ARG A 77 -1.17 -4.81 -8.47
CA ARG A 77 0.12 -4.36 -7.91
C ARG A 77 1.28 -5.23 -8.39
N GLN A 78 1.10 -6.56 -8.40
CA GLN A 78 2.11 -7.46 -8.92
C GLN A 78 2.45 -7.14 -10.39
N LYS A 79 1.46 -6.82 -11.22
CA LYS A 79 1.67 -6.38 -12.61
C LYS A 79 2.45 -5.08 -12.70
N CYS A 80 2.21 -4.13 -11.79
CA CYS A 80 3.02 -2.91 -11.72
C CYS A 80 4.48 -3.24 -11.38
N PHE A 81 4.73 -4.12 -10.41
CA PHE A 81 6.08 -4.53 -10.02
C PHE A 81 6.81 -5.23 -11.16
N GLU A 82 6.18 -6.21 -11.82
CA GLU A 82 6.71 -6.94 -12.97
C GLU A 82 7.09 -5.98 -14.11
N TYR A 83 6.21 -5.02 -14.43
CA TYR A 83 6.48 -3.98 -15.42
C TYR A 83 7.71 -3.14 -15.05
N ILE A 84 7.82 -2.70 -13.80
CA ILE A 84 8.96 -1.91 -13.32
C ILE A 84 10.25 -2.73 -13.39
N TRP A 85 10.24 -3.98 -12.93
CA TRP A 85 11.44 -4.83 -12.96
C TRP A 85 11.90 -5.16 -14.38
N GLU A 86 10.98 -5.25 -15.34
CA GLU A 86 11.28 -5.54 -16.74
C GLU A 86 11.70 -4.28 -17.52
N ARG A 87 10.95 -3.19 -17.37
CA ARG A 87 11.09 -1.98 -18.19
C ARG A 87 11.91 -0.87 -17.55
N MET A 88 12.10 -0.92 -16.25
CA MET A 88 12.81 0.10 -15.46
C MET A 88 13.81 -0.55 -14.49
N PRO A 89 14.77 -1.36 -14.96
CA PRO A 89 15.63 -2.20 -14.11
C PRO A 89 16.50 -1.40 -13.12
N ASP A 90 16.75 -0.12 -13.38
CA ASP A 90 17.53 0.77 -12.49
C ASP A 90 16.68 1.34 -11.32
N THR A 91 15.42 0.90 -11.17
CA THR A 91 14.54 1.35 -10.09
C THR A 91 15.01 0.77 -8.76
N ALA A 92 15.46 1.65 -7.87
CA ALA A 92 15.94 1.24 -6.54
C ALA A 92 14.81 1.09 -5.53
N TYR A 93 13.73 1.88 -5.68
CA TYR A 93 12.60 1.91 -4.76
C TYR A 93 11.29 1.90 -5.51
N ILE A 94 10.29 1.22 -4.95
CA ILE A 94 8.91 1.18 -5.46
C ILE A 94 7.97 1.59 -4.33
N SER A 95 7.05 2.52 -4.60
CA SER A 95 6.00 2.85 -3.63
C SER A 95 4.64 2.33 -4.06
N GLU A 96 3.82 1.99 -3.08
CA GLU A 96 2.43 1.58 -3.28
C GLU A 96 1.50 2.69 -2.84
N LEU A 97 0.72 3.25 -3.79
CA LEU A 97 -0.20 4.35 -3.57
C LEU A 97 -1.65 3.92 -3.73
N HIS A 98 -2.54 4.65 -3.07
CA HIS A 98 -3.99 4.53 -3.26
C HIS A 98 -4.56 5.83 -3.81
N LEU A 99 -5.68 5.71 -4.53
CA LEU A 99 -6.33 6.82 -5.20
C LEU A 99 -6.93 7.85 -4.23
N ASP A 100 -7.24 7.45 -3.01
CA ASP A 100 -7.83 8.27 -1.96
C ASP A 100 -6.79 8.88 -1.01
N MET A 101 -5.57 9.08 -1.53
CA MET A 101 -4.45 9.72 -0.81
C MET A 101 -4.14 11.11 -1.35
N LEU A 102 -3.58 11.97 -0.45
CA LEU A 102 -2.99 13.25 -0.83
C LEU A 102 -1.58 13.34 -0.25
N PHE A 103 -0.65 13.81 -1.07
CA PHE A 103 0.78 13.80 -0.80
C PHE A 103 1.32 15.22 -0.65
N PRO A 104 1.91 15.59 0.50
CA PRO A 104 2.62 16.86 0.63
C PRO A 104 3.90 16.84 -0.22
N PRO A 105 4.49 18.00 -0.53
CA PRO A 105 5.75 18.07 -1.26
C PRO A 105 6.83 17.20 -0.63
N HIS A 106 7.58 16.47 -1.49
CA HIS A 106 8.75 15.68 -1.07
C HIS A 106 8.47 14.62 0.03
N TRP A 107 7.23 14.12 0.11
CA TRP A 107 6.79 13.19 1.15
C TRP A 107 7.65 11.92 1.23
N GLU A 108 8.18 11.46 0.11
CA GLU A 108 8.95 10.22 -0.01
C GLU A 108 10.44 10.35 0.36
N GLU A 109 10.99 11.56 0.41
CA GLU A 109 12.44 11.76 0.59
C GLU A 109 12.97 11.20 1.90
N THR A 110 12.23 11.43 3.00
CA THR A 110 12.64 10.93 4.33
C THR A 110 12.55 9.41 4.40
N LEU A 111 11.61 8.80 3.68
CA LEU A 111 11.45 7.34 3.58
C LEU A 111 12.62 6.73 2.79
N VAL A 112 12.93 7.29 1.62
CA VAL A 112 14.08 6.86 0.81
C VAL A 112 15.39 7.05 1.57
N LYS A 113 15.57 8.17 2.29
CA LYS A 113 16.73 8.41 3.13
C LYS A 113 16.86 7.34 4.22
N TYR A 114 15.75 6.99 4.85
CA TYR A 114 15.72 5.94 5.87
C TYR A 114 16.15 4.59 5.32
N LEU A 115 15.58 4.16 4.19
CA LEU A 115 15.93 2.88 3.54
C LEU A 115 17.39 2.82 3.09
N LYS A 116 17.97 3.95 2.67
CA LYS A 116 19.41 4.02 2.33
C LYS A 116 20.34 3.77 3.52
N SER A 117 19.90 4.11 4.71
CA SER A 117 20.72 4.08 5.92
C SER A 117 20.43 2.89 6.84
N ASN A 118 19.42 2.10 6.51
CA ASN A 118 18.95 0.97 7.31
C ASN A 118 18.73 -0.26 6.43
N ASP A 119 19.00 -1.42 7.00
CA ASP A 119 18.78 -2.71 6.33
C ASP A 119 17.31 -3.13 6.53
N GLU A 120 16.40 -2.41 5.88
CA GLU A 120 14.95 -2.66 5.93
C GLU A 120 14.40 -2.92 4.52
N PRO A 121 13.47 -3.88 4.35
CA PRO A 121 12.88 -4.17 3.05
C PRO A 121 11.89 -3.12 2.60
N LEU A 122 11.23 -2.48 3.57
CA LEU A 122 10.22 -1.46 3.36
C LEU A 122 10.14 -0.47 4.52
N ILE A 123 9.53 0.66 4.27
CA ILE A 123 9.13 1.64 5.27
C ILE A 123 7.78 2.25 4.90
N SER A 124 6.87 2.36 5.85
CA SER A 124 5.61 3.09 5.69
C SER A 124 5.76 4.54 6.12
N CYS A 125 4.90 5.44 5.62
CA CYS A 125 4.77 6.78 6.18
C CYS A 125 3.64 6.85 7.23
N GLY A 126 3.63 7.91 8.04
CA GLY A 126 2.48 8.26 8.86
C GLY A 126 1.27 8.63 8.00
N ILE A 127 0.07 8.35 8.50
CA ILE A 127 -1.17 8.77 7.85
C ILE A 127 -2.02 9.58 8.81
N VAL A 128 -2.82 10.48 8.22
CA VAL A 128 -4.00 11.06 8.86
C VAL A 128 -5.22 10.67 8.04
N ASP A 129 -6.24 10.11 8.67
CA ASP A 129 -7.44 9.65 7.98
C ASP A 129 -8.48 10.78 7.83
N LYS A 130 -9.61 10.45 7.22
CA LYS A 130 -10.70 11.42 6.95
C LYS A 130 -11.39 11.95 8.21
N GLU A 131 -11.27 11.27 9.34
CA GLU A 131 -11.74 11.71 10.65
C GLU A 131 -10.69 12.54 11.40
N GLY A 132 -9.49 12.71 10.85
CA GLY A 132 -8.38 13.41 11.50
C GLY A 132 -7.58 12.52 12.45
N LEU A 133 -7.79 11.22 12.46
CA LEU A 133 -7.03 10.31 13.31
C LEU A 133 -5.65 10.01 12.70
N MET A 134 -4.63 10.02 13.54
CA MET A 134 -3.29 9.53 13.21
C MET A 134 -3.09 8.18 13.92
N PRO A 135 -3.39 7.06 13.23
CA PRO A 135 -3.19 5.74 13.78
C PRO A 135 -1.75 5.55 14.28
N PHE A 136 -1.56 4.74 15.31
CA PHE A 136 -0.26 4.44 15.95
C PHE A 136 0.35 5.58 16.80
N LEU A 137 -0.06 6.83 16.65
CA LEU A 137 0.32 7.91 17.56
C LEU A 137 -0.77 8.24 18.60
N ASN A 138 -1.97 7.67 18.47
CA ASN A 138 -3.15 8.02 19.27
C ASN A 138 -3.39 9.54 19.29
N LYS A 139 -3.18 10.18 18.16
CA LYS A 139 -3.33 11.64 17.99
C LYS A 139 -4.51 11.91 17.07
N GLU A 140 -5.32 12.88 17.45
CA GLU A 140 -6.41 13.41 16.63
C GLU A 140 -6.09 14.87 16.26
N VAL A 141 -6.40 15.24 15.03
CA VAL A 141 -6.19 16.59 14.49
C VAL A 141 -7.44 17.07 13.77
N ILE A 142 -7.67 18.37 13.75
CA ILE A 142 -8.75 18.97 12.97
C ILE A 142 -8.23 19.17 11.55
N LEU A 143 -8.87 18.51 10.59
CA LEU A 143 -8.54 18.68 9.17
C LEU A 143 -8.96 20.07 8.70
N PRO A 144 -8.13 20.80 7.95
CA PRO A 144 -8.49 22.07 7.37
C PRO A 144 -9.50 21.90 6.23
N ASP A 145 -10.36 22.90 6.03
CA ASP A 145 -11.15 23.02 4.80
C ASP A 145 -10.20 23.17 3.61
N GLY A 146 -10.46 22.44 2.52
CA GLY A 146 -9.59 22.47 1.35
C GLY A 146 -8.21 21.88 1.61
N LEU A 147 -8.14 20.72 2.21
CA LEU A 147 -6.88 20.03 2.51
C LEU A 147 -5.94 19.91 1.30
N GLU A 148 -6.49 19.72 0.11
CA GLU A 148 -5.71 19.66 -1.14
C GLU A 148 -5.02 20.98 -1.51
N GLN A 149 -5.48 22.12 -1.01
CA GLN A 149 -4.84 23.42 -1.17
C GLN A 149 -3.89 23.76 -0.02
N ASN A 150 -4.07 23.13 1.14
CA ASN A 150 -3.27 23.38 2.34
C ASN A 150 -2.40 22.16 2.68
N MET A 151 -1.51 21.79 1.76
CA MET A 151 -0.61 20.64 1.96
C MET A 151 0.44 20.90 3.06
N ASP A 152 0.71 22.16 3.42
CA ASP A 152 1.59 22.51 4.54
C ASP A 152 1.05 21.98 5.88
N PHE A 153 -0.26 21.77 6.00
CA PHE A 153 -0.85 21.11 7.16
C PHE A 153 -0.24 19.74 7.43
N LEU A 154 -0.08 18.90 6.38
CA LEU A 154 0.51 17.57 6.51
C LEU A 154 1.98 17.65 6.92
N ASP A 155 2.71 18.62 6.40
CA ASP A 155 4.10 18.85 6.77
C ASP A 155 4.24 19.23 8.26
N ASN A 156 3.30 20.00 8.79
CA ASN A 156 3.26 20.37 10.21
C ASN A 156 2.90 19.19 11.14
N LEU A 157 2.37 18.10 10.62
CA LEU A 157 2.11 16.88 11.39
C LEU A 157 3.33 15.98 11.54
N ARG A 158 4.40 16.22 10.80
CA ARG A 158 5.63 15.41 10.86
C ARG A 158 6.24 15.43 12.25
N THR A 159 6.73 14.29 12.68
CA THR A 159 7.45 14.13 13.93
C THR A 159 8.66 13.22 13.72
N ASP A 160 9.75 13.45 14.47
CA ASP A 160 10.93 12.59 14.41
C ASP A 160 10.68 11.31 15.22
N SER A 161 9.75 10.50 14.74
CA SER A 161 9.41 9.24 15.40
C SER A 161 9.24 8.10 14.38
N ILE A 162 9.76 6.94 14.74
CA ILE A 162 9.60 5.69 14.00
C ILE A 162 8.99 4.67 14.95
N VAL A 163 7.85 4.12 14.59
CA VAL A 163 7.11 3.21 15.44
C VAL A 163 6.85 1.86 14.73
N PRO A 164 6.66 0.75 15.48
CA PRO A 164 6.21 -0.50 14.90
C PRO A 164 4.84 -0.36 14.26
N GLY A 165 4.68 -0.85 13.04
CA GLY A 165 3.41 -0.86 12.33
C GLY A 165 3.56 -0.86 10.82
N PHE A 166 2.44 -1.01 10.14
CA PHE A 166 2.35 -0.95 8.69
C PHE A 166 1.15 -0.09 8.28
N THR A 167 1.37 0.76 7.29
CA THR A 167 0.36 1.59 6.63
C THR A 167 0.70 1.72 5.15
N ASN A 168 -0.28 1.93 4.32
CA ASN A 168 -0.11 2.46 2.97
C ASN A 168 -0.30 4.00 3.00
N PRO A 169 0.55 4.75 2.26
CA PRO A 169 1.57 4.31 1.34
C PRO A 169 2.83 3.79 2.06
N CYS A 170 3.49 2.86 1.39
CA CYS A 170 4.80 2.37 1.80
C CYS A 170 5.80 2.45 0.63
N VAL A 171 7.07 2.42 0.96
CA VAL A 171 8.19 2.38 0.01
C VAL A 171 8.99 1.12 0.24
N HIS A 172 9.21 0.34 -0.81
CA HIS A 172 9.97 -0.90 -0.82
C HIS A 172 11.34 -0.71 -1.44
N VAL A 173 12.32 -1.45 -0.97
CA VAL A 173 13.57 -1.68 -1.70
C VAL A 173 13.27 -2.64 -2.86
N SER A 174 13.42 -2.18 -4.11
CA SER A 174 12.95 -2.89 -5.31
C SER A 174 13.58 -4.28 -5.46
N GLU A 175 14.87 -4.42 -5.19
CA GLU A 175 15.59 -5.69 -5.26
C GLU A 175 15.05 -6.69 -4.22
N ILE A 176 14.89 -6.25 -2.97
CA ILE A 176 14.36 -7.11 -1.90
C ILE A 176 12.90 -7.51 -2.18
N LEU A 177 12.08 -6.57 -2.68
CA LEU A 177 10.71 -6.87 -3.10
C LEU A 177 10.67 -7.93 -4.20
N LYS A 178 11.58 -7.84 -5.17
CA LYS A 178 11.70 -8.82 -6.26
C LYS A 178 12.14 -10.19 -5.76
N GLU A 179 13.13 -10.24 -4.87
CA GLU A 179 13.61 -11.49 -4.27
C GLU A 179 12.57 -12.15 -3.36
N ALA A 180 11.80 -11.36 -2.61
CA ALA A 180 10.67 -11.84 -1.83
C ALA A 180 9.49 -12.32 -2.70
N GLY A 181 9.48 -11.97 -4.00
CA GLY A 181 8.50 -12.41 -4.99
C GLY A 181 7.28 -11.50 -5.14
N GLY A 182 7.20 -10.40 -4.37
CA GLY A 182 6.02 -9.52 -4.38
C GLY A 182 4.75 -10.24 -3.89
N TYR A 183 3.63 -10.01 -4.57
CA TYR A 183 2.35 -10.65 -4.28
C TYR A 183 2.21 -11.98 -5.01
N ASN A 184 1.97 -13.06 -4.28
CA ASN A 184 1.76 -14.37 -4.90
C ASN A 184 0.30 -14.55 -5.36
N THR A 185 0.05 -14.22 -6.62
CA THR A 185 -1.29 -14.29 -7.24
C THR A 185 -1.84 -15.71 -7.42
N ALA A 186 -1.02 -16.75 -7.24
CA ALA A 186 -1.53 -18.13 -7.19
C ALA A 186 -2.38 -18.39 -5.95
N PHE A 187 -2.14 -17.66 -4.87
CA PHE A 187 -2.86 -17.76 -3.60
C PHE A 187 -3.81 -16.59 -3.38
N LEU A 188 -3.42 -15.35 -3.73
CA LEU A 188 -4.23 -14.15 -3.56
C LEU A 188 -5.14 -13.93 -4.79
N LYS A 189 -6.29 -14.61 -4.81
CA LYS A 189 -7.24 -14.59 -5.94
C LYS A 189 -8.46 -13.70 -5.71
N GLY A 190 -8.63 -13.16 -4.51
CA GLY A 190 -9.71 -12.23 -4.17
C GLY A 190 -9.37 -10.81 -4.57
N PHE A 191 -10.40 -9.96 -4.66
CA PHE A 191 -10.21 -8.57 -5.09
C PHE A 191 -9.49 -7.70 -4.07
N GLN A 192 -9.70 -7.93 -2.79
CA GLN A 192 -9.10 -7.13 -1.70
C GLN A 192 -8.93 -7.95 -0.42
N CYS A 193 -8.25 -7.34 0.55
CA CYS A 193 -7.95 -7.82 1.89
C CYS A 193 -6.88 -8.92 1.94
N PHE A 194 -6.12 -8.89 3.02
CA PHE A 194 -5.00 -9.81 3.31
C PHE A 194 -3.82 -9.78 2.32
N GLU A 195 -3.84 -8.91 1.30
CA GLU A 195 -2.68 -8.71 0.44
C GLU A 195 -1.50 -8.12 1.21
N ASP A 196 -1.73 -7.09 2.02
CA ASP A 196 -0.70 -6.47 2.86
C ASP A 196 -0.12 -7.48 3.87
N ASP A 197 -0.98 -8.30 4.48
CA ASP A 197 -0.57 -9.39 5.39
C ASP A 197 0.31 -10.43 4.67
N SER A 198 -0.04 -10.79 3.45
CA SER A 198 0.75 -11.69 2.63
C SER A 198 2.12 -11.10 2.28
N MET A 199 2.18 -9.80 1.97
CA MET A 199 3.43 -9.09 1.71
C MET A 199 4.32 -9.06 2.95
N LEU A 200 3.76 -8.75 4.13
CA LEU A 200 4.49 -8.77 5.39
C LEU A 200 5.05 -10.14 5.72
N LEU A 201 4.29 -11.22 5.46
CA LEU A 201 4.78 -12.58 5.62
C LEU A 201 5.88 -12.92 4.60
N GLY A 202 5.77 -12.46 3.36
CA GLY A 202 6.81 -12.59 2.35
C GLY A 202 8.15 -12.04 2.87
N TYR A 203 8.15 -10.83 3.39
CA TYR A 203 9.34 -10.21 3.99
C TYR A 203 9.79 -10.93 5.26
N TYR A 204 8.88 -11.30 6.14
CA TYR A 204 9.20 -12.01 7.36
C TYR A 204 9.94 -13.33 7.09
N TYR A 205 9.46 -14.12 6.13
CA TYR A 205 10.11 -15.39 5.77
C TYR A 205 11.36 -15.19 4.91
N TYR A 206 11.40 -14.17 4.06
CA TYR A 206 12.60 -13.79 3.31
C TYR A 206 13.75 -13.42 4.27
N TYR A 207 13.46 -12.59 5.27
CA TYR A 207 14.43 -12.27 6.32
C TYR A 207 14.66 -13.39 7.33
N GLY A 208 13.86 -14.38 7.37
CA GLY A 208 13.72 -15.67 8.13
C GLY A 208 14.61 -15.92 9.32
N THR A 209 15.79 -15.37 9.32
CA THR A 209 16.81 -15.47 10.36
C THR A 209 16.97 -14.22 11.21
N LYS A 210 16.34 -13.10 10.83
CA LYS A 210 16.38 -11.87 11.62
C LYS A 210 15.30 -11.92 12.69
N SER A 211 15.66 -12.46 13.84
CA SER A 211 14.78 -12.50 15.03
C SER A 211 14.31 -11.09 15.38
N GLY A 212 12.99 -10.94 15.54
CA GLY A 212 12.38 -9.69 16.00
C GLY A 212 12.17 -8.63 14.92
N TRP A 213 12.29 -8.93 13.60
CA TRP A 213 11.90 -7.99 12.58
C TRP A 213 10.39 -7.71 12.60
N TYR A 214 10.05 -6.47 12.43
CA TYR A 214 8.67 -5.98 12.28
C TYR A 214 8.66 -4.76 11.35
N PRO A 215 7.53 -4.51 10.63
CA PRO A 215 7.39 -3.34 9.77
C PRO A 215 7.39 -2.05 10.62
N LYS A 216 7.81 -0.95 10.01
CA LYS A 216 7.96 0.35 10.68
C LYS A 216 7.23 1.45 9.92
N ILE A 217 6.72 2.40 10.68
CA ILE A 217 6.11 3.65 10.20
C ILE A 217 7.02 4.80 10.58
N ASN A 218 7.43 5.60 9.60
CA ASN A 218 8.25 6.80 9.80
C ASN A 218 7.35 8.05 9.72
N PHE A 219 7.13 8.70 10.84
CA PHE A 219 6.32 9.91 10.95
C PHE A 219 7.06 11.21 10.54
N ASN A 220 8.32 11.12 10.09
CA ASN A 220 8.97 12.21 9.36
C ASN A 220 8.36 12.42 7.95
N SER A 221 7.47 11.54 7.54
CA SER A 221 6.60 11.67 6.38
C SER A 221 5.17 11.39 6.81
N VAL A 222 4.25 12.31 6.53
CA VAL A 222 2.82 12.15 6.83
C VAL A 222 2.02 12.48 5.58
N VAL A 223 1.09 11.61 5.22
CA VAL A 223 0.16 11.81 4.10
C VAL A 223 -1.29 11.73 4.57
N TYR A 224 -2.20 12.30 3.81
CA TYR A 224 -3.63 12.05 4.01
C TYR A 224 -4.02 10.77 3.31
N HIS A 225 -4.81 9.92 3.98
CA HIS A 225 -5.39 8.70 3.41
C HIS A 225 -6.82 8.54 3.91
N ALA A 226 -7.80 8.74 3.03
CA ALA A 226 -9.22 8.67 3.41
C ALA A 226 -9.67 7.31 3.92
N VAL A 227 -8.88 6.29 3.76
CA VAL A 227 -9.13 4.89 4.16
C VAL A 227 -10.50 4.39 3.70
N ALA A 228 -10.50 3.50 2.72
CA ALA A 228 -11.71 2.93 2.12
C ALA A 228 -12.56 3.90 1.26
N GLY A 229 -11.97 4.96 0.70
CA GLY A 229 -12.68 5.88 -0.21
C GLY A 229 -13.30 5.19 -1.43
N GLN A 230 -12.70 4.09 -1.89
CA GLN A 230 -13.19 3.26 -3.00
C GLN A 230 -13.52 1.81 -2.61
N ARG A 231 -13.79 1.52 -1.34
CA ARG A 231 -14.05 0.14 -0.94
C ARG A 231 -15.35 -0.37 -1.56
N LEU A 232 -15.23 -1.40 -2.40
CA LEU A 232 -16.35 -2.14 -2.94
C LEU A 232 -16.98 -3.03 -1.83
N ALA A 233 -18.28 -3.38 -1.98
CA ALA A 233 -18.95 -4.33 -1.10
C ALA A 233 -18.41 -5.75 -1.39
N LEU A 234 -17.44 -6.21 -0.61
CA LEU A 234 -16.61 -7.37 -0.94
C LEU A 234 -16.79 -8.56 0.03
N LYS A 235 -17.96 -8.69 0.68
CA LYS A 235 -18.16 -9.70 1.72
C LYS A 235 -17.67 -11.11 1.35
N ASP A 236 -17.88 -11.53 0.10
CA ASP A 236 -17.52 -12.89 -0.33
C ASP A 236 -16.05 -13.03 -0.75
N ASN A 237 -15.37 -11.92 -1.09
CA ASN A 237 -14.00 -11.96 -1.57
C ASN A 237 -12.94 -11.93 -0.45
N VAL A 238 -13.27 -11.41 0.73
CA VAL A 238 -12.36 -11.31 1.86
C VAL A 238 -11.78 -12.66 2.26
N MET A 239 -12.62 -13.68 2.36
CA MET A 239 -12.20 -15.03 2.76
C MET A 239 -11.38 -15.76 1.69
N ILE A 240 -11.47 -15.38 0.42
CA ILE A 240 -10.66 -15.96 -0.64
C ILE A 240 -9.17 -15.70 -0.39
N ASN A 241 -8.80 -14.45 -0.13
CA ASN A 241 -7.42 -14.09 0.15
C ASN A 241 -6.95 -14.60 1.51
N TYR A 242 -7.81 -14.60 2.55
CA TYR A 242 -7.48 -15.22 3.84
C TYR A 242 -7.13 -16.70 3.68
N ASN A 243 -7.97 -17.46 2.98
CA ASN A 243 -7.71 -18.88 2.71
C ASN A 243 -6.46 -19.09 1.85
N GLY A 244 -6.20 -18.21 0.90
CA GLY A 244 -4.97 -18.17 0.11
C GLY A 244 -3.74 -17.97 0.98
N LEU A 245 -3.77 -16.98 1.87
CA LEU A 245 -2.71 -16.69 2.83
C LEU A 245 -2.42 -17.90 3.73
N VAL A 246 -3.46 -18.52 4.30
CA VAL A 246 -3.31 -19.74 5.13
C VAL A 246 -2.75 -20.89 4.32
N LYS A 247 -3.17 -21.04 3.06
CA LYS A 247 -2.65 -22.09 2.14
C LYS A 247 -1.17 -21.89 1.85
N GLN A 248 -0.72 -20.64 1.66
CA GLN A 248 0.65 -20.30 1.31
C GLN A 248 1.59 -20.44 2.52
N TYR A 249 1.21 -19.92 3.67
CA TYR A 249 2.09 -19.78 4.83
C TYR A 249 1.76 -20.70 6.01
N GLY A 250 0.65 -21.45 5.91
CA GLY A 250 0.18 -22.33 6.98
C GLY A 250 -0.27 -21.56 8.23
N ILE A 251 -0.60 -22.32 9.28
CA ILE A 251 -1.03 -21.75 10.57
C ILE A 251 0.09 -20.93 11.25
N MET A 252 1.34 -21.22 10.96
CA MET A 252 2.47 -20.47 11.50
C MET A 252 2.55 -19.06 10.93
N GLY A 253 2.02 -18.82 9.72
CA GLY A 253 1.81 -17.47 9.18
C GLY A 253 0.86 -16.65 10.04
N LEU A 254 -0.24 -17.23 10.52
CA LEU A 254 -1.17 -16.54 11.45
C LEU A 254 -0.48 -16.16 12.76
N LYS A 255 0.36 -17.06 13.31
CA LYS A 255 1.18 -16.76 14.49
C LYS A 255 2.15 -15.61 14.22
N ALA A 256 2.84 -15.62 13.09
CA ALA A 256 3.75 -14.55 12.71
C ALA A 256 3.02 -13.21 12.60
N LEU A 257 1.88 -13.15 11.92
CA LEU A 257 1.06 -11.93 11.78
C LEU A 257 0.61 -11.37 13.13
N SER A 258 0.27 -12.23 14.11
CA SER A 258 -0.08 -11.78 15.46
C SER A 258 1.05 -11.03 16.17
N THR A 259 2.29 -11.18 15.72
CA THR A 259 3.47 -10.45 16.24
C THR A 259 3.91 -9.30 15.35
N LEU A 260 3.76 -9.41 14.02
CA LEU A 260 4.14 -8.38 13.06
C LEU A 260 3.25 -7.14 13.16
N HIS A 261 1.96 -7.32 13.39
CA HIS A 261 1.06 -6.20 13.60
C HIS A 261 1.29 -5.52 14.96
N SER A 262 1.23 -4.19 14.98
CA SER A 262 1.21 -3.41 16.22
C SER A 262 -0.22 -3.09 16.68
N SER A 263 -1.21 -3.06 15.79
CA SER A 263 -2.61 -2.84 16.11
C SER A 263 -3.17 -3.94 17.02
N PRO A 264 -3.77 -3.59 18.19
CA PRO A 264 -4.35 -4.58 19.10
C PRO A 264 -5.42 -5.45 18.45
N TRP A 265 -6.20 -4.88 17.53
CA TRP A 265 -7.25 -5.62 16.82
C TRP A 265 -6.65 -6.70 15.91
N HIS A 266 -5.67 -6.36 15.07
CA HIS A 266 -5.02 -7.33 14.18
C HIS A 266 -4.28 -8.40 14.97
N LYS A 267 -3.55 -8.02 16.02
CA LYS A 267 -2.88 -8.99 16.92
C LYS A 267 -3.87 -10.02 17.45
N ARG A 268 -5.00 -9.55 17.97
CA ARG A 268 -6.04 -10.42 18.53
C ARG A 268 -6.64 -11.30 17.44
N PHE A 269 -7.05 -10.71 16.30
CA PHE A 269 -7.63 -11.44 15.19
C PHE A 269 -6.76 -12.63 14.75
N PHE A 270 -5.46 -12.39 14.47
CA PHE A 270 -4.57 -13.45 14.02
C PHE A 270 -4.20 -14.44 15.13
N SER A 271 -4.10 -14.00 16.38
CA SER A 271 -3.89 -14.87 17.53
C SER A 271 -5.07 -15.84 17.73
N ASP A 272 -6.30 -15.33 17.67
CA ASP A 272 -7.51 -16.16 17.83
C ASP A 272 -7.59 -17.19 16.70
N ARG A 273 -7.37 -16.79 15.46
CA ARG A 273 -7.35 -17.68 14.29
C ARG A 273 -6.28 -18.77 14.40
N TYR A 274 -5.10 -18.42 14.89
CA TYR A 274 -4.04 -19.39 15.15
C TYR A 274 -4.47 -20.42 16.23
N GLN A 275 -5.04 -19.97 17.34
CA GLN A 275 -5.50 -20.85 18.40
C GLN A 275 -6.64 -21.79 17.95
N ASP A 276 -7.60 -21.28 17.19
CA ASP A 276 -8.70 -22.08 16.64
C ASP A 276 -8.17 -23.18 15.72
N SER A 277 -7.22 -22.84 14.81
CA SER A 277 -6.59 -23.82 13.92
C SER A 277 -5.84 -24.94 14.67
N ILE A 278 -5.17 -24.61 15.78
CA ILE A 278 -4.53 -25.62 16.65
C ILE A 278 -5.56 -26.56 17.31
N ARG A 279 -6.67 -25.99 17.78
CA ARG A 279 -7.74 -26.81 18.41
C ARG A 279 -8.34 -27.80 17.41
N GLU A 280 -8.63 -27.34 16.20
CA GLU A 280 -9.16 -28.18 15.13
C GLU A 280 -8.19 -29.31 14.77
N THR A 281 -6.89 -29.05 14.71
CA THR A 281 -5.86 -30.06 14.40
C THR A 281 -5.68 -31.10 15.51
N LYS A 282 -5.99 -30.78 16.78
CA LYS A 282 -5.90 -31.72 17.90
C LYS A 282 -7.12 -32.65 18.03
N ILE A 283 -8.18 -32.41 17.28
CA ILE A 283 -9.41 -33.21 17.29
C ILE A 283 -9.35 -34.32 16.21
N LEU A 284 -8.40 -34.22 15.28
CA LEU A 284 -8.08 -35.26 14.27
C LEU A 284 -6.97 -36.17 14.77
#